data_e35b4773f67d655ad6edbce3ef47461a
#
_entry.id   e35b4773f67d655ad6edbce3ef47461a
#
_cell.length_a   1.000
_cell.length_b   1.000
_cell.length_c   1.000
_cell.angle_alpha   90.00
_cell.angle_beta   90.00
_cell.angle_gamma   90.00
#
_symmetry.space_group_name_H-M   'P 1'
#
loop_
_entity.id
_entity.type
_entity.pdbx_description
1 polymer ?
#
loop_
_entity_poly.entity_id
_entity_poly.type
_entity_poly.pdbx_seq_one_letter_code
_entity_poly.pdbx_strand_id
1 'polypeptide(L)'
;MGASKLHRWLALIIGVQLLLWFSSGLLMSILPIEQVRGEHLVARESITTLGPAQAFASPASMLGTAPGPVRELRYTTLLGKPVAELTMANGTVRMHDARSGLPMARIDAPFAMRVARAAYHGPDPR
;
A
#
# COMPACT_ATOMS: atom_id res chain seq x y z
N MET A 1 -27.42 -47.88 25.54
CA MET A 1 -27.70 -46.49 25.99
C MET A 1 -26.57 -45.48 25.77
N GLY A 2 -25.45 -45.84 25.18
CA GLY A 2 -24.29 -44.92 24.93
C GLY A 2 -24.38 -44.09 23.66
N ALA A 3 -24.83 -44.67 22.55
CA ALA A 3 -24.79 -44.03 21.23
C ALA A 3 -25.62 -42.73 21.13
N SER A 4 -26.80 -42.68 21.75
CA SER A 4 -27.63 -41.47 21.73
C SER A 4 -27.05 -40.31 22.56
N LYS A 5 -26.33 -40.61 23.65
CA LYS A 5 -25.64 -39.60 24.44
C LYS A 5 -24.45 -39.06 23.70
N LEU A 6 -23.65 -39.91 23.06
CA LEU A 6 -22.50 -39.52 22.23
C LEU A 6 -22.95 -38.65 21.07
N HIS A 7 -24.02 -39.03 20.37
CA HIS A 7 -24.56 -38.23 19.26
C HIS A 7 -25.01 -36.82 19.71
N ARG A 8 -25.66 -36.71 20.86
CA ARG A 8 -26.05 -35.38 21.40
C ARG A 8 -24.84 -34.50 21.74
N TRP A 9 -23.81 -35.08 22.35
CA TRP A 9 -22.60 -34.36 22.68
C TRP A 9 -21.85 -33.89 21.43
N LEU A 10 -21.73 -34.76 20.42
CA LEU A 10 -21.13 -34.39 19.14
C LEU A 10 -21.92 -33.27 18.44
N ALA A 11 -23.26 -33.41 18.41
CA ALA A 11 -24.11 -32.37 17.84
C ALA A 11 -23.97 -31.03 18.55
N LEU A 12 -23.83 -31.02 19.87
CA LEU A 12 -23.64 -29.82 20.67
C LEU A 12 -22.29 -29.17 20.38
N ILE A 13 -21.21 -29.95 20.31
CA ILE A 13 -19.86 -29.44 20.01
C ILE A 13 -19.85 -28.82 18.60
N ILE A 14 -20.36 -29.52 17.59
CA ILE A 14 -20.45 -29.02 16.22
C ILE A 14 -21.32 -27.77 16.15
N GLY A 15 -22.46 -27.78 16.85
CA GLY A 15 -23.37 -26.63 16.91
C GLY A 15 -22.71 -25.38 17.48
N VAL A 16 -21.97 -25.50 18.58
CA VAL A 16 -21.22 -24.42 19.20
C VAL A 16 -20.14 -23.92 18.25
N GLN A 17 -19.40 -24.83 17.59
CA GLN A 17 -18.36 -24.46 16.65
C GLN A 17 -18.91 -23.70 15.44
N LEU A 18 -20.03 -24.16 14.88
CA LEU A 18 -20.72 -23.46 13.79
C LEU A 18 -21.18 -22.06 14.21
N LEU A 19 -21.77 -21.96 15.42
CA LEU A 19 -22.22 -20.68 15.96
C LEU A 19 -21.08 -19.70 16.13
N LEU A 20 -19.92 -20.14 16.61
CA LEU A 20 -18.71 -19.30 16.69
C LEU A 20 -18.23 -18.82 15.31
N TRP A 21 -18.26 -19.69 14.31
CA TRP A 21 -17.86 -19.34 12.94
C TRP A 21 -18.82 -18.32 12.32
N PHE A 22 -20.13 -18.55 12.44
CA PHE A 22 -21.12 -17.61 11.96
C PHE A 22 -21.03 -16.26 12.66
N SER A 23 -20.85 -16.26 13.99
CA SER A 23 -20.69 -15.02 14.75
C SER A 23 -19.43 -14.25 14.34
N SER A 24 -18.31 -14.94 14.13
CA SER A 24 -17.06 -14.35 13.64
C SER A 24 -17.22 -13.80 12.23
N GLY A 25 -17.85 -14.55 11.32
CA GLY A 25 -18.12 -14.10 9.96
C GLY A 25 -19.04 -12.88 9.91
N LEU A 26 -20.10 -12.88 10.74
CA LEU A 26 -21.00 -11.75 10.86
C LEU A 26 -20.28 -10.50 11.38
N LEU A 27 -19.45 -10.66 12.41
CA LEU A 27 -18.64 -9.57 12.96
C LEU A 27 -17.73 -8.95 11.89
N MET A 28 -17.03 -9.79 11.11
CA MET A 28 -16.18 -9.34 10.01
C MET A 28 -16.96 -8.69 8.87
N SER A 29 -18.21 -9.08 8.66
CA SER A 29 -19.09 -8.46 7.64
C SER A 29 -19.58 -7.07 8.03
N ILE A 30 -19.69 -6.78 9.33
CA ILE A 30 -20.15 -5.49 9.84
C ILE A 30 -18.96 -4.50 9.94
N LEU A 31 -17.76 -5.00 10.20
CA LEU A 31 -16.57 -4.16 10.29
C LEU A 31 -16.12 -3.72 8.89
N PRO A 32 -16.00 -2.40 8.64
CA PRO A 32 -15.44 -1.90 7.38
C PRO A 32 -14.02 -2.45 7.19
N ILE A 33 -13.77 -3.03 6.02
CA ILE A 33 -12.47 -3.66 5.71
C ILE A 33 -11.30 -2.67 5.80
N GLU A 34 -11.57 -1.40 5.55
CA GLU A 34 -10.62 -0.31 5.67
C GLU A 34 -10.10 -0.14 7.10
N GLN A 35 -10.97 -0.33 8.09
CA GLN A 35 -10.59 -0.27 9.51
C GLN A 35 -9.76 -1.48 9.93
N VAL A 36 -10.14 -2.68 9.44
CA VAL A 36 -9.41 -3.92 9.75
C VAL A 36 -8.00 -3.88 9.16
N ARG A 37 -7.84 -3.30 7.97
CA ARG A 37 -6.55 -3.17 7.28
C ARG A 37 -5.74 -1.96 7.71
N GLY A 38 -6.30 -1.08 8.56
CA GLY A 38 -5.63 0.14 8.97
C GLY A 38 -5.43 1.16 7.83
N GLU A 39 -6.21 1.05 6.76
CA GLU A 39 -6.06 1.92 5.58
C GLU A 39 -6.35 3.38 5.91
N HIS A 40 -7.19 3.62 6.92
CA HIS A 40 -7.47 4.96 7.44
C HIS A 40 -6.26 5.64 8.15
N LEU A 41 -5.22 4.85 8.50
CA LEU A 41 -4.02 5.35 9.16
C LEU A 41 -2.93 5.78 8.17
N VAL A 42 -3.08 5.44 6.89
CA VAL A 42 -2.06 5.71 5.87
C VAL A 42 -2.72 6.30 4.63
N ALA A 43 -2.30 7.47 4.23
CA ALA A 43 -2.67 8.03 2.94
C ALA A 43 -1.98 7.25 1.81
N ARG A 44 -2.60 6.16 1.34
CA ARG A 44 -2.07 5.34 0.23
C ARG A 44 -2.18 6.02 -1.12
N GLU A 45 -3.15 6.89 -1.28
CA GLU A 45 -3.39 7.64 -2.51
C GLU A 45 -3.39 9.14 -2.22
N SER A 46 -2.22 9.76 -2.26
CA SER A 46 -2.20 11.18 -2.54
C SER A 46 -2.62 11.35 -4.01
N ILE A 47 -3.85 11.81 -4.24
CA ILE A 47 -4.26 12.26 -5.58
C ILE A 47 -3.32 13.41 -5.92
N THR A 48 -2.31 13.11 -6.70
CA THR A 48 -1.37 14.09 -7.19
C THR A 48 -2.05 14.89 -8.29
N THR A 49 -2.61 16.03 -7.96
CA THR A 49 -3.02 17.01 -8.96
C THR A 49 -1.75 17.59 -9.58
N LEU A 50 -1.43 17.14 -10.78
CA LEU A 50 -0.41 17.77 -11.61
C LEU A 50 -0.97 19.11 -12.09
N GLY A 51 -0.43 20.21 -11.60
CA GLY A 51 -0.87 21.54 -12.03
C GLY A 51 -0.61 21.77 -13.53
N PRO A 52 -1.46 22.54 -14.22
CA PRO A 52 -1.42 22.71 -15.68
C PRO A 52 -0.15 23.41 -16.21
N ALA A 53 0.66 23.98 -15.34
CA ALA A 53 1.86 24.76 -15.72
C ALA A 53 3.20 24.07 -15.43
N GLN A 54 3.20 22.77 -15.05
CA GLN A 54 4.45 22.10 -14.72
C GLN A 54 5.04 21.43 -15.96
N ALA A 55 6.10 22.01 -16.50
CA ALA A 55 6.91 21.35 -17.51
C ALA A 55 7.65 20.17 -16.84
N PHE A 56 7.33 18.96 -17.27
CA PHE A 56 8.05 17.76 -16.89
C PHE A 56 9.13 17.45 -17.93
N ALA A 57 10.22 16.83 -17.46
CA ALA A 57 11.24 16.30 -18.35
C ALA A 57 10.62 15.23 -19.27
N SER A 58 11.11 15.18 -20.50
CA SER A 58 10.62 14.21 -21.48
C SER A 58 10.86 12.77 -20.98
N PRO A 59 9.88 11.87 -21.10
CA PRO A 59 10.08 10.45 -20.83
C PRO A 59 11.33 9.90 -21.54
N ALA A 60 11.59 10.34 -22.78
CA ALA A 60 12.73 9.89 -23.56
C ALA A 60 14.08 10.21 -22.89
N SER A 61 14.21 11.36 -22.21
CA SER A 61 15.45 11.73 -21.52
C SER A 61 15.73 10.81 -20.34
N MET A 62 14.70 10.41 -19.58
CA MET A 62 14.82 9.51 -18.44
C MET A 62 15.07 8.06 -18.88
N LEU A 63 14.38 7.62 -19.94
CA LEU A 63 14.56 6.28 -20.50
C LEU A 63 15.96 6.12 -21.11
N GLY A 64 16.52 7.17 -21.74
CA GLY A 64 17.87 7.16 -22.30
C GLY A 64 18.98 7.04 -21.25
N THR A 65 18.73 7.41 -20.01
CA THR A 65 19.69 7.29 -18.89
C THR A 65 19.48 6.03 -18.05
N ALA A 66 18.45 5.25 -18.35
CA ALA A 66 18.14 4.03 -17.62
C ALA A 66 19.18 2.94 -17.92
N PRO A 67 19.66 2.18 -16.92
CA PRO A 67 20.71 1.16 -17.09
C PRO A 67 20.20 -0.15 -17.72
N GLY A 68 18.97 -0.19 -18.20
CA GLY A 68 18.36 -1.36 -18.81
C GLY A 68 16.90 -1.11 -19.19
N PRO A 69 16.18 -2.16 -19.62
CA PRO A 69 14.80 -2.02 -20.08
C PRO A 69 13.87 -1.59 -18.95
N VAL A 70 13.09 -0.55 -19.22
CA VAL A 70 12.07 0.01 -18.32
C VAL A 70 10.72 -0.59 -18.66
N ARG A 71 10.04 -1.11 -17.64
CA ARG A 71 8.69 -1.69 -17.73
C ARG A 71 7.61 -0.64 -17.61
N GLU A 72 7.81 0.33 -16.69
CA GLU A 72 6.83 1.35 -16.37
C GLU A 72 7.51 2.64 -15.98
N LEU A 73 6.95 3.77 -16.42
CA LEU A 73 7.33 5.10 -15.97
C LEU A 73 6.07 5.77 -15.41
N ARG A 74 6.11 6.16 -14.15
CA ARG A 74 5.00 6.77 -13.43
C ARG A 74 5.42 8.12 -12.86
N TYR A 75 4.61 9.14 -13.12
CA TYR A 75 4.76 10.43 -12.44
C TYR A 75 3.92 10.45 -11.17
N THR A 76 4.53 10.89 -10.07
CA THR A 76 3.89 10.97 -8.77
C THR A 76 4.46 12.15 -7.97
N THR A 77 4.01 12.34 -6.74
CA THR A 77 4.61 13.31 -5.82
C THR A 77 5.20 12.60 -4.62
N LEU A 78 6.35 13.08 -4.17
CA LEU A 78 6.99 12.61 -2.96
C LEU A 78 7.29 13.81 -2.06
N LEU A 79 6.63 13.88 -0.90
CA LEU A 79 6.68 15.05 -0.01
C LEU A 79 6.38 16.38 -0.73
N GLY A 80 5.35 16.38 -1.58
CA GLY A 80 4.92 17.55 -2.36
C GLY A 80 5.81 17.92 -3.56
N LYS A 81 6.89 17.16 -3.81
CA LYS A 81 7.76 17.36 -4.99
C LYS A 81 7.39 16.38 -6.09
N PRO A 82 7.28 16.81 -7.35
CA PRO A 82 7.00 15.91 -8.45
C PRO A 82 8.21 15.01 -8.73
N VAL A 83 7.97 13.72 -8.77
CA VAL A 83 8.98 12.70 -9.06
C VAL A 83 8.51 11.77 -10.17
N ALA A 84 9.45 11.19 -10.89
CA ALA A 84 9.21 10.13 -11.86
C ALA A 84 9.79 8.82 -11.32
N GLU A 85 8.95 7.81 -11.25
CA GLU A 85 9.30 6.47 -10.81
C GLU A 85 9.47 5.58 -12.05
N LEU A 86 10.66 5.02 -12.22
CA LEU A 86 10.99 4.07 -13.27
C LEU A 86 11.07 2.67 -12.68
N THR A 87 10.15 1.83 -13.07
CA THR A 87 10.18 0.40 -12.73
C THR A 87 10.88 -0.35 -13.84
N MET A 88 12.03 -0.94 -13.52
CA MET A 88 12.82 -1.73 -14.45
C MET A 88 12.20 -3.10 -14.68
N ALA A 89 12.54 -3.77 -15.78
CA ALA A 89 12.05 -5.12 -16.08
C ALA A 89 12.44 -6.16 -15.02
N ASN A 90 13.54 -5.95 -14.28
CA ASN A 90 13.97 -6.79 -13.16
C ASN A 90 13.29 -6.46 -11.83
N GLY A 91 12.28 -5.56 -11.81
CA GLY A 91 11.58 -5.13 -10.61
C GLY A 91 12.28 -4.04 -9.78
N THR A 92 13.49 -3.61 -10.16
CA THR A 92 14.16 -2.50 -9.48
C THR A 92 13.44 -1.19 -9.76
N VAL A 93 13.22 -0.39 -8.73
CA VAL A 93 12.61 0.93 -8.84
C VAL A 93 13.68 2.01 -8.73
N ARG A 94 13.65 3.00 -9.62
CA ARG A 94 14.51 4.18 -9.59
C ARG A 94 13.68 5.44 -9.62
N MET A 95 14.08 6.41 -8.83
CA MET A 95 13.42 7.70 -8.78
C MET A 95 14.23 8.78 -9.49
N HIS A 96 13.53 9.61 -10.22
CA HIS A 96 14.07 10.77 -10.92
C HIS A 96 13.26 12.00 -10.50
N ASP A 97 13.90 13.14 -10.49
CA ASP A 97 13.19 14.42 -10.38
C ASP A 97 12.38 14.61 -11.67
N ALA A 98 11.06 14.79 -11.52
CA ALA A 98 10.16 14.83 -12.67
C ALA A 98 10.36 16.09 -13.55
N ARG A 99 10.96 17.16 -13.03
CA ARG A 99 11.19 18.39 -13.77
C ARG A 99 12.50 18.38 -14.54
N SER A 100 13.57 17.93 -13.89
CA SER A 100 14.91 17.89 -14.50
C SER A 100 15.19 16.59 -15.25
N GLY A 101 14.48 15.50 -14.94
CA GLY A 101 14.75 14.16 -15.44
C GLY A 101 16.01 13.51 -14.86
N LEU A 102 16.67 14.18 -13.91
CA LEU A 102 17.89 13.66 -13.29
C LEU A 102 17.58 12.58 -12.25
N PRO A 103 18.40 11.53 -12.13
CA PRO A 103 18.23 10.51 -11.13
C PRO A 103 18.37 11.11 -9.73
N MET A 104 17.46 10.76 -8.85
CA MET A 104 17.53 11.12 -7.43
C MET A 104 18.53 10.22 -6.71
N ALA A 105 19.15 10.77 -5.67
CA ALA A 105 19.98 9.97 -4.76
C ALA A 105 19.16 8.82 -4.14
N ARG A 106 19.85 7.74 -3.80
CA ARG A 106 19.21 6.60 -3.11
C ARG A 106 18.53 7.09 -1.83
N ILE A 107 17.29 6.64 -1.62
CA ILE A 107 16.52 6.95 -0.41
C ILE A 107 17.27 6.37 0.80
N ASP A 108 17.71 7.25 1.69
CA ASP A 108 18.31 6.88 2.96
C ASP A 108 17.25 6.68 4.06
N ALA A 109 17.64 6.10 5.18
CA ALA A 109 16.74 5.84 6.28
C ALA A 109 16.09 7.12 6.85
N PRO A 110 16.80 8.25 7.05
CA PRO A 110 16.19 9.50 7.48
C PRO A 110 15.13 10.02 6.50
N PHE A 111 15.36 9.90 5.20
CA PHE A 111 14.38 10.31 4.18
C PHE A 111 13.15 9.39 4.20
N ALA A 112 13.36 8.06 4.26
CA ALA A 112 12.27 7.09 4.36
C ALA A 112 11.39 7.34 5.58
N MET A 113 12.00 7.68 6.73
CA MET A 113 11.26 8.05 7.94
C MET A 113 10.41 9.32 7.78
N ARG A 114 10.91 10.34 7.07
CA ARG A 114 10.11 11.55 6.78
C ARG A 114 8.91 11.23 5.90
N VAL A 115 9.09 10.39 4.88
CA VAL A 115 8.00 9.95 4.01
C VAL A 115 6.95 9.17 4.80
N ALA A 116 7.40 8.22 5.64
CA ALA A 116 6.51 7.42 6.47
C ALA A 116 5.69 8.29 7.45
N ARG A 117 6.35 9.26 8.10
CA ARG A 117 5.66 10.22 9.01
C ARG A 117 4.66 11.09 8.26
N ALA A 118 4.99 11.56 7.07
CA ALA A 118 4.08 12.39 6.27
C ALA A 118 2.86 11.61 5.77
N ALA A 119 3.00 10.29 5.55
CA ALA A 119 1.91 9.42 5.12
C ALA A 119 1.07 8.87 6.30
N TYR A 120 1.57 8.97 7.53
CA TYR A 120 0.92 8.42 8.72
C TYR A 120 -0.05 9.43 9.32
N HIS A 121 -1.32 9.04 9.46
CA HIS A 121 -2.40 9.84 10.06
C HIS A 121 -2.93 9.25 11.38
N GLY A 122 -2.23 8.25 11.92
CA GLY A 122 -2.59 7.64 13.19
C GLY A 122 -2.12 8.43 14.41
N PRO A 123 -2.47 7.96 15.63
CA PRO A 123 -1.96 8.52 16.88
C PRO A 123 -0.43 8.41 16.93
N ASP A 124 0.21 9.38 17.56
CA ASP A 124 1.67 9.46 17.67
C ASP A 124 2.23 8.15 18.28
N PRO A 125 3.14 7.46 17.59
CA PRO A 125 3.75 6.23 18.12
C PRO A 125 4.58 6.58 19.36
N ARG A 126 4.20 6.00 20.49
CA ARG A 126 4.93 6.12 21.76
C ARG A 126 6.21 5.31 21.72
#